data_4ce040b9f750057d2a81c60bcb722a88
#
_entry.id   4ce040b9f750057d2a81c60bcb722a88
#
_cell.length_a   1.000
_cell.length_b   1.000
_cell.length_c   1.000
_cell.angle_alpha   90.00
_cell.angle_beta   90.00
_cell.angle_gamma   90.00
#
_symmetry.space_group_name_H-M   'P 1'
#
loop_
_entity.id
_entity.type
_entity.pdbx_description
1 polymer ?
#
loop_
_entity_poly.entity_id
_entity_poly.type
_entity_poly.pdbx_seq_one_letter_code
_entity_poly.pdbx_strand_id
1 'polypeptide(L)'
;ILVGTALFTLFVIYYTRHMVGGYEVKATLYTGVASGYNLESDKRTDWAMVQNSMDNLISIMQAESTLKRVSMRLYARVLIKGDPNKEVDGITPSSYNYTYNHLKNSPHGKEILALIDKTSEDKTVSNLEKYMRPHKDNYVYGLFYYNPHFYSYNTLKNIKVQRRLTSDLLDISYASSCLLYTSDA
;
A
#
# COMPACT_ATOMS: atom_id res chain seq x y z
N ILE A 1 -37.05 -18.79 28.93
CA ILE A 1 -36.98 -17.63 28.02
C ILE A 1 -35.83 -16.72 28.44
N LEU A 2 -35.73 -16.23 29.68
CA LEU A 2 -34.68 -15.30 30.15
C LEU A 2 -33.25 -15.83 29.95
N VAL A 3 -32.99 -17.11 30.23
CA VAL A 3 -31.67 -17.74 30.07
C VAL A 3 -31.29 -17.79 28.57
N GLY A 4 -32.23 -18.10 27.69
CA GLY A 4 -31.99 -18.18 26.27
C GLY A 4 -31.65 -16.80 25.64
N THR A 5 -32.35 -15.73 26.08
CA THR A 5 -32.04 -14.37 25.62
C THR A 5 -30.68 -13.89 26.12
N ALA A 6 -30.31 -14.22 27.38
CA ALA A 6 -28.98 -13.87 27.91
C ALA A 6 -27.86 -14.57 27.15
N LEU A 7 -27.98 -15.87 26.86
CA LEU A 7 -26.98 -16.58 26.04
C LEU A 7 -26.86 -16.04 24.61
N PHE A 8 -28.00 -15.72 24.00
CA PHE A 8 -27.99 -15.14 22.66
C PHE A 8 -27.33 -13.76 22.64
N THR A 9 -27.61 -12.93 23.63
CA THR A 9 -26.96 -11.59 23.75
C THR A 9 -25.45 -11.70 23.93
N LEU A 10 -24.99 -12.62 24.79
CA LEU A 10 -23.56 -12.90 24.97
C LEU A 10 -22.91 -13.40 23.68
N PHE A 11 -23.59 -14.26 22.94
CA PHE A 11 -23.11 -14.77 21.66
C PHE A 11 -22.98 -13.63 20.63
N VAL A 12 -23.98 -12.75 20.53
CA VAL A 12 -23.95 -11.59 19.61
C VAL A 12 -22.82 -10.64 19.99
N ILE A 13 -22.65 -10.33 21.28
CA ILE A 13 -21.57 -9.47 21.77
C ILE A 13 -20.19 -10.09 21.46
N TYR A 14 -20.05 -11.39 21.71
CA TYR A 14 -18.82 -12.11 21.39
C TYR A 14 -18.51 -12.07 19.89
N TYR A 15 -19.50 -12.34 19.05
CA TYR A 15 -19.36 -12.37 17.59
C TYR A 15 -19.05 -10.98 17.03
N THR A 16 -19.76 -9.94 17.48
CA THR A 16 -19.51 -8.55 17.02
C THR A 16 -18.15 -8.03 17.45
N ARG A 17 -17.66 -8.39 18.64
CA ARG A 17 -16.30 -8.04 19.09
C ARG A 17 -15.19 -8.68 18.24
N HIS A 18 -15.46 -9.83 17.63
CA HIS A 18 -14.50 -10.54 16.77
C HIS A 18 -14.66 -10.22 15.27
N MET A 19 -15.68 -9.44 14.91
CA MET A 19 -15.80 -8.93 13.53
C MET A 19 -14.71 -7.88 13.30
N VAL A 20 -13.72 -8.27 12.52
CA VAL A 20 -12.69 -7.34 12.06
C VAL A 20 -13.35 -6.34 11.10
N GLY A 21 -13.43 -5.07 11.48
CA GLY A 21 -13.93 -4.01 10.62
C GLY A 21 -13.07 -3.91 9.37
N GLY A 22 -13.70 -3.97 8.19
CA GLY A 22 -13.02 -3.69 6.94
C GLY A 22 -12.90 -2.17 6.75
N TYR A 23 -11.70 -1.69 6.52
CA TYR A 23 -11.45 -0.28 6.17
C TYR A 23 -11.24 -0.17 4.67
N GLU A 24 -11.93 0.75 4.03
CA GLU A 24 -11.73 1.08 2.62
C GLU A 24 -11.22 2.52 2.52
N VAL A 25 -10.06 2.68 1.93
CA VAL A 25 -9.50 3.99 1.60
C VAL A 25 -9.70 4.22 0.11
N LYS A 26 -10.22 5.42 -0.25
CA LYS A 26 -10.44 5.84 -1.63
C LYS A 26 -9.68 7.12 -1.91
N ALA A 27 -9.02 7.16 -3.06
CA ALA A 27 -8.39 8.36 -3.58
C ALA A 27 -8.79 8.53 -5.05
N THR A 28 -8.95 9.77 -5.48
CA THR A 28 -9.24 10.09 -6.88
C THR A 28 -8.07 10.86 -7.46
N LEU A 29 -7.53 10.37 -8.58
CA LEU A 29 -6.42 10.99 -9.31
C LEU A 29 -6.94 11.59 -10.61
N TYR A 30 -6.63 12.86 -10.87
CA TYR A 30 -6.84 13.48 -12.16
C TYR A 30 -5.64 13.21 -13.08
N THR A 31 -5.87 12.66 -14.26
CA THR A 31 -4.81 12.23 -15.18
C THR A 31 -4.52 13.23 -16.28
N GLY A 32 -5.49 14.07 -16.67
CA GLY A 32 -5.38 15.03 -17.77
C GLY A 32 -5.27 14.40 -19.17
N VAL A 33 -5.47 13.08 -19.29
CA VAL A 33 -5.28 12.37 -20.56
C VAL A 33 -6.26 12.84 -21.63
N ALA A 34 -7.55 12.97 -21.34
CA ALA A 34 -8.54 13.42 -22.32
C ALA A 34 -8.42 14.92 -22.61
N SER A 35 -8.10 15.73 -21.61
CA SER A 35 -7.92 17.18 -21.79
C SER A 35 -6.65 17.51 -22.58
N GLY A 36 -5.58 16.72 -22.46
CA GLY A 36 -4.35 16.90 -23.23
C GLY A 36 -4.54 16.73 -24.74
N TYR A 37 -5.42 15.83 -25.16
CA TYR A 37 -5.72 15.64 -26.60
C TYR A 37 -6.56 16.76 -27.23
N ASN A 38 -7.27 17.56 -26.42
CA ASN A 38 -8.11 18.66 -26.92
C ASN A 38 -7.34 19.98 -27.14
N LEU A 39 -6.10 20.10 -26.65
CA LEU A 39 -5.33 21.34 -26.71
C LEU A 39 -4.60 21.55 -28.05
N GLU A 40 -4.43 20.51 -28.88
CA GLU A 40 -3.57 20.59 -30.07
C GLU A 40 -4.28 20.58 -31.44
N SER A 41 -5.59 20.39 -31.53
CA SER A 41 -6.21 20.38 -32.86
C SER A 41 -7.73 20.62 -32.88
N ASP A 42 -8.19 21.30 -33.90
CA ASP A 42 -9.58 21.38 -34.43
C ASP A 42 -10.18 19.98 -34.78
N LYS A 43 -9.51 18.90 -34.45
CA LYS A 43 -9.93 17.54 -34.75
C LYS A 43 -10.71 16.98 -33.55
N ARG A 44 -11.80 16.28 -33.87
CA ARG A 44 -12.62 15.54 -32.89
C ARG A 44 -11.73 14.66 -32.03
N THR A 45 -11.89 14.72 -30.72
CA THR A 45 -11.19 13.85 -29.77
C THR A 45 -11.35 12.40 -30.18
N ASP A 46 -10.22 11.70 -30.41
CA ASP A 46 -10.23 10.26 -30.64
C ASP A 46 -10.40 9.53 -29.30
N TRP A 47 -11.64 9.23 -29.01
CA TRP A 47 -12.01 8.53 -27.79
C TRP A 47 -11.38 7.13 -27.65
N ALA A 48 -11.10 6.47 -28.77
CA ALA A 48 -10.43 5.17 -28.73
C ALA A 48 -8.99 5.34 -28.26
N MET A 49 -8.29 6.39 -28.69
CA MET A 49 -6.93 6.71 -28.25
C MET A 49 -6.90 7.11 -26.77
N VAL A 50 -7.87 7.90 -26.32
CA VAL A 50 -8.01 8.28 -24.90
C VAL A 50 -8.27 7.01 -24.05
N GLN A 51 -9.16 6.12 -24.49
CA GLN A 51 -9.45 4.88 -23.79
C GLN A 51 -8.20 3.99 -23.67
N ASN A 52 -7.49 3.76 -24.77
CA ASN A 52 -6.26 2.98 -24.77
C ASN A 52 -5.19 3.56 -23.84
N SER A 53 -5.05 4.90 -23.81
CA SER A 53 -4.09 5.57 -22.92
C SER A 53 -4.46 5.41 -21.44
N MET A 54 -5.74 5.48 -21.12
CA MET A 54 -6.23 5.25 -19.75
C MET A 54 -6.03 3.80 -19.32
N ASP A 55 -6.35 2.84 -20.19
CA ASP A 55 -6.17 1.40 -19.91
C ASP A 55 -4.69 1.04 -19.72
N ASN A 56 -3.80 1.64 -20.52
CA ASN A 56 -2.36 1.52 -20.34
C ASN A 56 -1.90 2.10 -19.00
N LEU A 57 -2.40 3.27 -18.62
CA LEU A 57 -2.06 3.90 -17.35
C LEU A 57 -2.51 3.00 -16.16
N ILE A 58 -3.73 2.50 -16.20
CA ILE A 58 -4.25 1.55 -15.19
C ILE A 58 -3.35 0.31 -15.11
N SER A 59 -3.00 -0.26 -16.26
CA SER A 59 -2.13 -1.44 -16.35
C SER A 59 -0.74 -1.19 -15.74
N ILE A 60 -0.16 0.00 -16.00
CA ILE A 60 1.14 0.40 -15.41
C ILE A 60 1.02 0.55 -13.89
N MET A 61 -0.06 1.18 -13.40
CA MET A 61 -0.28 1.36 -11.96
C MET A 61 -0.46 0.04 -11.21
N GLN A 62 -1.07 -0.96 -11.85
CA GLN A 62 -1.29 -2.30 -11.28
C GLN A 62 -0.16 -3.28 -11.58
N ALA A 63 0.82 -2.89 -12.38
CA ALA A 63 1.95 -3.76 -12.71
C ALA A 63 2.75 -4.15 -11.45
N GLU A 64 3.19 -5.40 -11.41
CA GLU A 64 3.98 -5.94 -10.31
C GLU A 64 5.21 -5.08 -10.01
N SER A 65 5.92 -4.63 -11.05
CA SER A 65 7.10 -3.76 -10.90
C SER A 65 6.79 -2.44 -10.22
N THR A 66 5.65 -1.83 -10.55
CA THR A 66 5.19 -0.57 -9.93
C THR A 66 4.82 -0.79 -8.47
N LEU A 67 3.97 -1.79 -8.20
CA LEU A 67 3.53 -2.10 -6.83
C LEU A 67 4.70 -2.49 -5.93
N LYS A 68 5.67 -3.23 -6.45
CA LYS A 68 6.90 -3.58 -5.76
C LYS A 68 7.73 -2.34 -5.38
N ARG A 69 7.85 -1.38 -6.29
CA ARG A 69 8.55 -0.14 -6.02
C ARG A 69 7.81 0.71 -4.98
N VAL A 70 6.49 0.74 -5.04
CA VAL A 70 5.64 1.38 -4.01
C VAL A 70 5.83 0.69 -2.66
N SER A 71 5.85 -0.63 -2.63
CA SER A 71 6.12 -1.44 -1.43
C SER A 71 7.45 -1.04 -0.76
N MET A 72 8.52 -0.99 -1.53
CA MET A 72 9.83 -0.58 -1.01
C MET A 72 9.86 0.87 -0.52
N ARG A 73 9.14 1.78 -1.21
CA ARG A 73 9.01 3.18 -0.77
C ARG A 73 8.26 3.30 0.55
N LEU A 74 7.16 2.59 0.71
CA LEU A 74 6.41 2.58 1.98
C LEU A 74 7.29 2.11 3.13
N TYR A 75 8.02 1.02 2.91
CA TYR A 75 8.96 0.48 3.90
C TYR A 75 10.07 1.48 4.26
N ALA A 76 10.71 2.05 3.25
CA ALA A 76 11.73 3.08 3.43
C ALA A 76 11.20 4.31 4.18
N ARG A 77 10.00 4.80 3.80
CA ARG A 77 9.35 5.93 4.46
C ARG A 77 9.10 5.68 5.93
N VAL A 78 8.57 4.50 6.29
CA VAL A 78 8.33 4.15 7.69
C VAL A 78 9.64 4.18 8.50
N LEU A 79 10.74 3.62 7.96
CA LEU A 79 12.02 3.56 8.67
C LEU A 79 12.77 4.89 8.72
N ILE A 80 12.55 5.79 7.74
CA ILE A 80 13.21 7.10 7.66
C ILE A 80 12.47 8.14 8.47
N LYS A 81 11.14 8.21 8.33
CA LYS A 81 10.30 9.28 8.90
C LYS A 81 9.55 8.89 10.15
N GLY A 82 9.37 7.60 10.41
CA GLY A 82 8.63 7.13 11.57
C GLY A 82 9.32 7.47 12.88
N ASP A 83 8.51 7.68 13.91
CA ASP A 83 8.96 7.99 15.27
C ASP A 83 8.33 6.96 16.24
N PRO A 84 9.11 6.44 17.22
CA PRO A 84 8.59 5.44 18.15
C PRO A 84 7.52 5.96 19.13
N ASN A 85 7.42 7.30 19.31
CA ASN A 85 6.60 7.90 20.35
C ASN A 85 5.48 8.80 19.83
N LYS A 86 5.52 9.21 18.56
CA LYS A 86 4.53 10.12 17.97
C LYS A 86 4.21 9.74 16.53
N GLU A 87 3.00 10.09 16.11
CA GLU A 87 2.61 9.97 14.70
C GLU A 87 3.30 11.06 13.85
N VAL A 88 3.87 10.66 12.72
CA VAL A 88 4.52 11.55 11.75
C VAL A 88 4.10 11.16 10.34
N ASP A 89 3.57 12.09 9.57
CA ASP A 89 3.15 11.89 8.16
C ASP A 89 2.19 10.69 7.98
N GLY A 90 1.30 10.43 8.93
CA GLY A 90 0.38 9.29 8.90
C GLY A 90 1.03 7.94 9.26
N ILE A 91 2.27 7.95 9.76
CA ILE A 91 2.95 6.77 10.26
C ILE A 91 2.76 6.71 11.76
N THR A 92 2.00 5.72 12.23
CA THR A 92 1.76 5.53 13.67
C THR A 92 2.99 4.96 14.37
N PRO A 93 3.18 5.25 15.68
CA PRO A 93 4.23 4.64 16.49
C PRO A 93 4.24 3.12 16.44
N SER A 94 3.05 2.49 16.41
CA SER A 94 2.93 1.04 16.33
C SER A 94 3.45 0.49 14.99
N SER A 95 3.13 1.14 13.87
CA SER A 95 3.64 0.76 12.53
C SER A 95 5.16 0.87 12.45
N TYR A 96 5.72 1.97 12.99
CA TYR A 96 7.17 2.14 13.05
C TYR A 96 7.85 1.07 13.92
N ASN A 97 7.38 0.92 15.16
CA ASN A 97 7.97 -0.02 16.13
C ASN A 97 7.88 -1.47 15.61
N TYR A 98 6.75 -1.83 15.02
CA TYR A 98 6.58 -3.14 14.41
C TYR A 98 7.60 -3.37 13.29
N THR A 99 7.69 -2.45 12.33
CA THR A 99 8.58 -2.57 11.16
C THR A 99 10.05 -2.59 11.61
N TYR A 100 10.43 -1.68 12.50
CA TYR A 100 11.80 -1.56 13.00
C TYR A 100 12.22 -2.79 13.83
N ASN A 101 11.37 -3.25 14.76
CA ASN A 101 11.68 -4.39 15.60
C ASN A 101 11.74 -5.70 14.79
N HIS A 102 10.82 -5.86 13.82
CA HIS A 102 10.86 -7.00 12.92
C HIS A 102 12.17 -7.04 12.12
N LEU A 103 12.61 -5.88 11.60
CA LEU A 103 13.87 -5.79 10.90
C LEU A 103 15.07 -6.04 11.83
N LYS A 104 15.11 -5.37 12.98
CA LYS A 104 16.21 -5.49 13.96
C LYS A 104 16.42 -6.93 14.44
N ASN A 105 15.35 -7.68 14.63
CA ASN A 105 15.38 -9.05 15.11
C ASN A 105 15.57 -10.09 14.00
N SER A 106 15.61 -9.66 12.74
CA SER A 106 15.84 -10.55 11.60
C SER A 106 17.32 -10.99 11.51
N PRO A 107 17.62 -12.16 10.93
CA PRO A 107 18.99 -12.64 10.74
C PRO A 107 19.89 -11.66 9.99
N HIS A 108 19.34 -10.90 9.05
CA HIS A 108 20.05 -9.92 8.20
C HIS A 108 19.75 -8.47 8.59
N GLY A 109 19.19 -8.23 9.78
CA GLY A 109 18.70 -6.91 10.19
C GLY A 109 19.77 -5.82 10.15
N LYS A 110 21.01 -6.11 10.58
CA LYS A 110 22.11 -5.14 10.56
C LYS A 110 22.48 -4.74 9.13
N GLU A 111 22.55 -5.72 8.22
CA GLU A 111 22.89 -5.49 6.81
C GLU A 111 21.82 -4.62 6.14
N ILE A 112 20.54 -4.93 6.36
CA ILE A 112 19.43 -4.20 5.78
C ILE A 112 19.31 -2.79 6.37
N LEU A 113 19.53 -2.62 7.67
CA LEU A 113 19.57 -1.30 8.30
C LEU A 113 20.68 -0.42 7.70
N ALA A 114 21.82 -1.01 7.32
CA ALA A 114 22.89 -0.28 6.65
C ALA A 114 22.53 0.18 5.21
N LEU A 115 21.50 -0.43 4.58
CA LEU A 115 21.00 -0.01 3.27
C LEU A 115 20.05 1.21 3.35
N ILE A 116 19.57 1.55 4.56
CA ILE A 116 18.63 2.65 4.77
C ILE A 116 19.39 3.98 4.79
N ASP A 117 19.21 4.77 3.74
CA ASP A 117 19.72 6.13 3.69
C ASP A 117 18.66 7.08 4.30
N LYS A 118 18.94 7.61 5.48
CA LYS A 118 18.02 8.49 6.21
C LYS A 118 17.74 9.83 5.49
N THR A 119 18.53 10.15 4.48
CA THR A 119 18.41 11.42 3.73
C THR A 119 17.55 11.28 2.46
N SER A 120 17.36 10.05 1.94
CA SER A 120 16.69 9.83 0.67
C SER A 120 15.95 8.49 0.59
N GLU A 121 14.63 8.58 0.39
CA GLU A 121 13.80 7.41 0.12
C GLU A 121 14.24 6.68 -1.18
N ASP A 122 14.57 7.44 -2.24
CA ASP A 122 14.96 6.87 -3.55
C ASP A 122 16.29 6.11 -3.47
N LYS A 123 17.26 6.62 -2.72
CA LYS A 123 18.51 5.91 -2.50
C LYS A 123 18.28 4.61 -1.72
N THR A 124 17.45 4.65 -0.69
CA THR A 124 17.07 3.47 0.09
C THR A 124 16.42 2.42 -0.81
N VAL A 125 15.45 2.82 -1.63
CA VAL A 125 14.80 1.90 -2.59
C VAL A 125 15.82 1.30 -3.56
N SER A 126 16.72 2.10 -4.12
CA SER A 126 17.77 1.62 -5.02
C SER A 126 18.71 0.61 -4.34
N ASN A 127 19.10 0.87 -3.08
CA ASN A 127 19.92 -0.04 -2.30
C ASN A 127 19.21 -1.38 -2.03
N LEU A 128 17.94 -1.33 -1.64
CA LEU A 128 17.11 -2.51 -1.42
C LEU A 128 16.93 -3.33 -2.72
N GLU A 129 16.68 -2.66 -3.85
CA GLU A 129 16.58 -3.32 -5.16
C GLU A 129 17.89 -4.03 -5.55
N LYS A 130 19.04 -3.37 -5.36
CA LYS A 130 20.34 -3.95 -5.64
C LYS A 130 20.62 -5.17 -4.76
N TYR A 131 20.28 -5.08 -3.47
CA TYR A 131 20.46 -6.18 -2.53
C TYR A 131 19.55 -7.38 -2.86
N MET A 132 18.34 -7.12 -3.38
CA MET A 132 17.35 -8.16 -3.70
C MET A 132 17.63 -8.89 -5.02
N ARG A 133 18.24 -8.22 -6.01
CA ARG A 133 18.44 -8.76 -7.38
C ARG A 133 19.20 -10.09 -7.48
N PRO A 134 20.28 -10.35 -6.69
CA PRO A 134 21.11 -11.52 -6.91
C PRO A 134 20.41 -12.84 -6.61
N HIS A 135 19.49 -12.88 -5.63
CA HIS A 135 18.90 -14.13 -5.14
C HIS A 135 17.44 -13.98 -4.77
N LYS A 136 16.57 -14.80 -5.35
CA LYS A 136 15.15 -14.88 -5.00
C LYS A 136 14.91 -15.43 -3.57
N ASP A 137 15.91 -16.09 -2.99
CA ASP A 137 15.87 -16.63 -1.62
C ASP A 137 16.36 -15.64 -0.58
N ASN A 138 16.62 -14.41 -1.00
CA ASN A 138 17.07 -13.34 -0.14
C ASN A 138 15.96 -12.94 0.84
N TYR A 139 16.33 -12.63 2.10
CA TYR A 139 15.39 -12.16 3.13
C TYR A 139 14.56 -10.94 2.67
N VAL A 140 15.19 -9.98 1.96
CA VAL A 140 14.51 -8.79 1.43
C VAL A 140 13.47 -9.16 0.38
N TYR A 141 13.76 -10.14 -0.47
CA TYR A 141 12.78 -10.66 -1.42
C TYR A 141 11.56 -11.24 -0.71
N GLY A 142 11.77 -12.09 0.31
CA GLY A 142 10.70 -12.65 1.11
C GLY A 142 9.88 -11.60 1.84
N LEU A 143 10.54 -10.57 2.37
CA LEU A 143 9.91 -9.46 3.06
C LEU A 143 8.87 -8.72 2.20
N PHE A 144 9.19 -8.47 0.92
CA PHE A 144 8.30 -7.74 0.02
C PHE A 144 7.31 -8.63 -0.74
N TYR A 145 7.58 -9.90 -0.95
CA TYR A 145 6.72 -10.80 -1.72
C TYR A 145 5.78 -11.65 -0.88
N TYR A 146 6.28 -12.27 0.16
CA TYR A 146 5.56 -13.31 0.88
C TYR A 146 4.98 -12.87 2.22
N ASN A 147 5.49 -11.79 2.76
CA ASN A 147 5.05 -11.33 4.07
C ASN A 147 3.68 -10.63 3.97
N PRO A 148 2.71 -10.89 4.86
CA PRO A 148 1.38 -10.26 4.85
C PRO A 148 1.39 -8.82 5.39
N HIS A 149 2.52 -8.17 5.46
CA HIS A 149 2.62 -6.79 5.95
C HIS A 149 2.04 -5.77 4.96
N PHE A 150 1.60 -4.63 5.50
CA PHE A 150 0.97 -3.55 4.73
C PHE A 150 1.81 -3.03 3.56
N TYR A 151 3.13 -3.11 3.66
CA TYR A 151 4.06 -2.70 2.61
C TYR A 151 4.39 -3.80 1.60
N SER A 152 3.90 -5.02 1.77
CA SER A 152 4.26 -6.12 0.86
C SER A 152 3.50 -6.05 -0.46
N TYR A 153 4.11 -6.57 -1.52
CA TYR A 153 3.44 -6.74 -2.81
C TYR A 153 2.16 -7.57 -2.68
N ASN A 154 2.19 -8.63 -1.88
CA ASN A 154 1.03 -9.51 -1.67
C ASN A 154 -0.18 -8.76 -1.09
N THR A 155 0.04 -7.73 -0.30
CA THR A 155 -0.98 -6.84 0.23
C THR A 155 -1.39 -5.79 -0.79
N LEU A 156 -0.42 -5.12 -1.42
CA LEU A 156 -0.65 -4.03 -2.38
C LEU A 156 -1.30 -4.48 -3.68
N LYS A 157 -1.15 -5.73 -4.11
CA LYS A 157 -1.82 -6.26 -5.31
C LYS A 157 -3.35 -6.19 -5.25
N ASN A 158 -3.93 -6.02 -4.05
CA ASN A 158 -5.37 -5.86 -3.85
C ASN A 158 -5.86 -4.41 -4.09
N ILE A 159 -4.96 -3.48 -4.42
CA ILE A 159 -5.32 -2.13 -4.84
C ILE A 159 -6.13 -2.22 -6.14
N LYS A 160 -7.30 -1.60 -6.14
CA LYS A 160 -8.15 -1.50 -7.33
C LYS A 160 -7.99 -0.10 -7.91
N VAL A 161 -7.72 -0.04 -9.22
CA VAL A 161 -7.66 1.20 -9.98
C VAL A 161 -8.71 1.12 -11.07
N GLN A 162 -9.62 2.08 -11.11
CA GLN A 162 -10.72 2.09 -12.06
C GLN A 162 -10.94 3.50 -12.60
N ARG A 163 -11.28 3.60 -13.88
CA ARG A 163 -11.67 4.87 -14.46
C ARG A 163 -13.08 5.24 -14.00
N ARG A 164 -13.26 6.49 -13.59
CA ARG A 164 -14.59 7.03 -13.24
C ARG A 164 -15.33 7.43 -14.50
N LEU A 165 -16.20 6.54 -14.99
CA LEU A 165 -16.96 6.74 -16.24
C LEU A 165 -16.02 7.07 -17.42
N THR A 166 -16.40 8.06 -18.25
CA THR A 166 -15.61 8.55 -19.39
C THR A 166 -14.76 9.78 -19.05
N SER A 167 -14.47 10.00 -17.76
CA SER A 167 -13.70 11.16 -17.29
C SER A 167 -12.19 10.90 -17.26
N ASP A 168 -11.41 11.96 -16.99
CA ASP A 168 -9.97 11.91 -16.72
C ASP A 168 -9.63 11.50 -15.29
N LEU A 169 -10.61 10.97 -14.57
CA LEU A 169 -10.45 10.60 -13.17
C LEU A 169 -10.24 9.10 -13.04
N LEU A 170 -9.24 8.73 -12.25
CA LEU A 170 -9.01 7.38 -11.78
C LEU A 170 -9.36 7.29 -10.30
N ASP A 171 -10.21 6.36 -9.95
CA ASP A 171 -10.50 6.00 -8.56
C ASP A 171 -9.57 4.86 -8.15
N ILE A 172 -8.79 5.13 -7.13
CA ILE A 172 -7.89 4.16 -6.49
C ILE A 172 -8.54 3.76 -5.18
N SER A 173 -8.84 2.49 -4.99
CA SER A 173 -9.38 2.00 -3.73
C SER A 173 -8.56 0.85 -3.19
N TYR A 174 -8.44 0.82 -1.87
CA TYR A 174 -7.78 -0.23 -1.13
C TYR A 174 -8.60 -0.62 0.07
N ALA A 175 -8.98 -1.89 0.14
CA ALA A 175 -9.68 -2.46 1.28
C ALA A 175 -8.74 -3.35 2.09
N SER A 176 -8.66 -3.11 3.39
CA SER A 176 -7.85 -3.90 4.31
C SER A 176 -8.67 -4.29 5.52
N SER A 177 -8.52 -5.53 5.96
CA SER A 177 -9.01 -5.99 7.25
C SER A 177 -8.01 -5.78 8.38
N CYS A 178 -6.84 -5.20 8.08
CA CYS A 178 -5.77 -5.04 9.05
C CYS A 178 -5.89 -3.71 9.79
N LEU A 179 -6.17 -3.80 11.08
CA LEU A 179 -6.26 -2.71 12.06
C LEU A 179 -4.92 -2.03 12.39
N LEU A 180 -3.85 -2.28 11.65
CA LEU A 180 -2.51 -1.75 11.93
C LEU A 180 -2.42 -0.22 11.91
N TYR A 181 -3.48 0.47 11.44
CA TYR A 181 -3.51 1.92 11.33
C TYR A 181 -4.45 2.63 12.30
N THR A 182 -5.21 1.91 13.14
CA THR A 182 -6.27 2.51 13.95
C THR A 182 -6.34 2.04 15.39
N SER A 183 -5.28 1.47 15.94
CA SER A 183 -5.34 0.93 17.32
C SER A 183 -5.08 1.98 18.41
N ASP A 184 -5.27 3.26 18.14
CA ASP A 184 -5.23 4.32 19.14
C ASP A 184 -6.53 5.15 19.11
N ALA A 185 -7.68 4.48 19.36
CA ALA A 185 -8.92 5.11 19.72
C ALA A 185 -9.47 4.49 21.00
#